data_354be7b7b78f097ae91ad7d11f023b2a
#
_entry.id   354be7b7b78f097ae91ad7d11f023b2a
#
_cell.length_a   1.000
_cell.length_b   1.000
_cell.length_c   1.000
_cell.angle_alpha   90.00
_cell.angle_beta   90.00
_cell.angle_gamma   90.00
#
_symmetry.space_group_name_H-M   'P 1'
#
loop_
_entity.id
_entity.type
_entity.pdbx_description
1 polymer ?
#
loop_
_entity_poly.entity_id
_entity_poly.type
_entity_poly.pdbx_seq_one_letter_code
_entity_poly.pdbx_strand_id
1 'polypeptide(L)'
;MKYVKRPYLLKKTTKTVENRNLCFIFAHIYLKCAVVTSTISKTKIDLIDVARQLFAKNGVENTTMNDIAKASQRGRRTLYTYFNSKNDIYKAVIESELDMLYKKLDEVIRRDMPADDKLIMLAFTRLNAIKEVVTRNGTLKADFFRDIWQVETVRKGFDNKEIYYLEVIIKDGCEKGIFHLKNIKQTAEILHYAFKGLEVPTIRGALKLDYSKKSDRELISNLIFKGLYSQ
;
A
#
# COMPACT_ATOMS: atom_id res chain seq x y z
N MET A 1 34.06 -28.38 -14.10
CA MET A 1 34.76 -27.20 -13.56
C MET A 1 34.44 -27.09 -12.08
N LYS A 2 35.46 -27.04 -11.22
CA LYS A 2 35.39 -27.32 -9.80
C LYS A 2 34.84 -26.17 -8.99
N TYR A 3 33.83 -26.44 -8.15
CA TYR A 3 33.35 -25.52 -7.11
C TYR A 3 34.41 -25.40 -5.99
N VAL A 4 34.89 -24.19 -5.74
CA VAL A 4 35.74 -23.89 -4.61
C VAL A 4 34.86 -23.36 -3.47
N LYS A 5 34.73 -24.18 -2.42
CA LYS A 5 34.18 -23.77 -1.12
C LYS A 5 35.19 -22.86 -0.42
N ARG A 6 34.79 -21.64 -0.06
CA ARG A 6 35.57 -20.80 0.89
C ARG A 6 34.93 -20.89 2.28
N PRO A 7 35.73 -21.04 3.33
CA PRO A 7 35.24 -21.12 4.70
C PRO A 7 34.95 -19.74 5.28
N TYR A 8 33.80 -19.60 5.93
CA TYR A 8 33.44 -18.42 6.70
C TYR A 8 34.16 -18.39 8.01
N LEU A 9 35.11 -17.47 8.16
CA LEU A 9 35.75 -17.10 9.43
C LEU A 9 34.83 -16.06 10.12
N LEU A 10 34.20 -16.49 11.21
CA LEU A 10 33.50 -15.65 12.16
C LEU A 10 34.47 -14.66 12.82
N LYS A 11 34.44 -13.39 12.42
CA LYS A 11 34.94 -12.29 13.25
C LYS A 11 33.80 -11.68 14.02
N LYS A 12 33.68 -11.97 15.30
CA LYS A 12 32.93 -11.18 16.27
C LYS A 12 33.55 -9.79 16.34
N THR A 13 32.85 -8.79 15.80
CA THR A 13 33.09 -7.38 16.12
C THR A 13 31.78 -6.71 16.43
N THR A 14 31.69 -6.27 17.64
CA THR A 14 30.74 -5.35 18.28
C THR A 14 30.07 -4.36 17.31
N LYS A 15 28.82 -4.62 16.96
CA LYS A 15 27.91 -3.67 16.27
C LYS A 15 26.71 -3.33 17.15
N THR A 16 26.96 -2.61 18.25
CA THR A 16 25.89 -2.11 19.14
C THR A 16 25.48 -0.67 18.82
N VAL A 17 26.07 -0.04 17.80
CA VAL A 17 25.87 1.40 17.51
C VAL A 17 24.93 1.66 16.33
N GLU A 18 24.81 0.75 15.37
CA GLU A 18 24.01 0.96 14.16
C GLU A 18 22.50 0.75 14.35
N ASN A 19 22.08 -0.06 15.33
CA ASN A 19 20.66 -0.25 15.65
C ASN A 19 19.99 0.99 16.29
N ARG A 20 20.77 1.94 16.82
CA ARG A 20 20.23 3.19 17.35
C ARG A 20 19.71 4.13 16.27
N ASN A 21 20.37 4.20 15.12
CA ASN A 21 19.95 5.10 14.03
C ASN A 21 18.68 4.62 13.32
N LEU A 22 18.50 3.31 13.14
CA LEU A 22 17.25 2.76 12.61
C LEU A 22 16.08 3.02 13.58
N CYS A 23 16.30 2.83 14.88
CA CYS A 23 15.31 3.09 15.91
C CYS A 23 14.92 4.59 15.99
N PHE A 24 15.86 5.51 15.79
CA PHE A 24 15.59 6.96 15.75
C PHE A 24 14.87 7.38 14.47
N ILE A 25 15.16 6.77 13.33
CA ILE A 25 14.46 7.03 12.06
C ILE A 25 13.02 6.52 12.17
N PHE A 26 12.81 5.32 12.71
CA PHE A 26 11.46 4.81 12.99
C PHE A 26 10.72 5.64 14.03
N ALA A 27 11.38 6.09 15.10
CA ALA A 27 10.78 6.97 16.11
C ALA A 27 10.40 8.34 15.53
N HIS A 28 11.21 8.92 14.65
CA HIS A 28 10.89 10.21 14.02
C HIS A 28 9.73 10.13 13.02
N ILE A 29 9.59 9.00 12.33
CA ILE A 29 8.45 8.72 11.44
C ILE A 29 7.20 8.43 12.29
N TYR A 30 7.33 7.68 13.39
CA TYR A 30 6.24 7.45 14.34
C TYR A 30 5.75 8.74 14.99
N LEU A 31 6.64 9.66 15.38
CA LEU A 31 6.24 10.96 15.94
C LEU A 31 5.54 11.85 14.90
N LYS A 32 5.98 11.87 13.64
CA LYS A 32 5.28 12.64 12.59
C LYS A 32 3.96 11.99 12.15
N CYS A 33 3.83 10.66 12.21
CA CYS A 33 2.57 9.97 11.96
C CYS A 33 1.65 9.93 13.18
N ALA A 34 2.20 9.90 14.40
CA ALA A 34 1.42 9.86 15.65
C ALA A 34 0.79 11.21 16.04
N VAL A 35 1.26 12.31 15.46
CA VAL A 35 0.71 13.65 15.77
C VAL A 35 -0.62 13.93 15.02
N VAL A 36 -1.09 13.03 14.15
CA VAL A 36 -2.41 13.14 13.48
C VAL A 36 -3.35 11.97 13.84
N THR A 37 -3.10 11.21 14.87
CA THR A 37 -4.16 10.41 15.48
C THR A 37 -5.02 11.31 16.39
N SER A 38 -5.73 12.29 15.81
CA SER A 38 -7.00 12.70 16.37
C SER A 38 -7.81 11.42 16.49
N THR A 39 -8.23 11.06 17.69
CA THR A 39 -9.09 9.92 17.98
C THR A 39 -10.28 10.01 17.03
N ILE A 40 -10.24 9.27 15.90
CA ILE A 40 -11.34 9.29 14.94
C ILE A 40 -12.53 8.78 15.71
N SER A 41 -13.53 9.63 15.91
CA SER A 41 -14.74 9.29 16.65
C SER A 41 -15.33 7.99 16.07
N LYS A 42 -15.70 7.04 16.93
CA LYS A 42 -16.39 5.81 16.53
C LYS A 42 -17.55 6.11 15.57
N THR A 43 -18.30 7.17 15.85
CA THR A 43 -19.38 7.64 14.99
C THR A 43 -18.91 8.00 13.58
N LYS A 44 -17.74 8.63 13.43
CA LYS A 44 -17.19 8.97 12.11
C LYS A 44 -16.85 7.69 11.33
N ILE A 45 -16.27 6.70 11.97
CA ILE A 45 -15.94 5.40 11.38
C ILE A 45 -17.23 4.70 10.92
N ASP A 46 -18.25 4.62 11.79
CA ASP A 46 -19.52 4.00 11.46
C ASP A 46 -20.19 4.68 10.24
N LEU A 47 -20.14 6.01 10.17
CA LEU A 47 -20.68 6.78 9.04
C LEU A 47 -19.94 6.48 7.74
N ILE A 48 -18.61 6.38 7.76
CA ILE A 48 -17.79 6.01 6.59
C ILE A 48 -18.14 4.60 6.12
N ASP A 49 -18.28 3.65 7.04
CA ASP A 49 -18.58 2.26 6.69
C ASP A 49 -19.97 2.10 6.09
N VAL A 50 -20.98 2.75 6.67
CA VAL A 50 -22.34 2.78 6.10
C VAL A 50 -22.36 3.44 4.72
N ALA A 51 -21.66 4.55 4.54
CA ALA A 51 -21.55 5.23 3.25
C ALA A 51 -20.88 4.33 2.22
N ARG A 52 -19.80 3.65 2.57
CA ARG A 52 -19.12 2.68 1.71
C ARG A 52 -20.07 1.58 1.22
N GLN A 53 -20.87 1.00 2.13
CA GLN A 53 -21.84 -0.03 1.78
C GLN A 53 -22.92 0.48 0.83
N LEU A 54 -23.45 1.68 1.07
CA LEU A 54 -24.45 2.30 0.19
C LEU A 54 -23.87 2.65 -1.18
N PHE A 55 -22.67 3.21 -1.22
CA PHE A 55 -21.96 3.49 -2.47
C PHE A 55 -21.68 2.21 -3.26
N ALA A 56 -21.28 1.15 -2.57
CA ALA A 56 -21.04 -0.15 -3.20
C ALA A 56 -22.31 -0.77 -3.79
N LYS A 57 -23.47 -0.55 -3.15
CA LYS A 57 -24.77 -1.12 -3.56
C LYS A 57 -25.45 -0.30 -4.64
N ASN A 58 -25.52 1.02 -4.46
CA ASN A 58 -26.36 1.92 -5.26
C ASN A 58 -25.56 2.80 -6.24
N GLY A 59 -24.24 2.87 -6.07
CA GLY A 59 -23.40 3.88 -6.71
C GLY A 59 -23.34 5.19 -5.92
N VAL A 60 -22.30 5.98 -6.15
CA VAL A 60 -22.12 7.30 -5.49
C VAL A 60 -23.22 8.28 -5.91
N GLU A 61 -23.57 8.31 -7.20
CA GLU A 61 -24.55 9.24 -7.73
C GLU A 61 -25.94 9.03 -7.14
N ASN A 62 -26.35 7.78 -7.00
CA ASN A 62 -27.70 7.42 -6.52
C ASN A 62 -27.81 7.38 -4.99
N THR A 63 -26.76 7.72 -4.25
CA THR A 63 -26.74 7.76 -2.79
C THR A 63 -26.78 9.21 -2.31
N THR A 64 -27.72 9.52 -1.40
CA THR A 64 -27.85 10.86 -0.81
C THR A 64 -27.33 10.90 0.64
N MET A 65 -27.05 12.10 1.14
CA MET A 65 -26.72 12.33 2.56
C MET A 65 -27.83 11.83 3.48
N ASN A 66 -29.10 11.92 3.03
CA ASN A 66 -30.25 11.45 3.79
C ASN A 66 -30.29 9.91 3.89
N ASP A 67 -29.90 9.21 2.83
CA ASP A 67 -29.84 7.75 2.83
C ASP A 67 -28.75 7.26 3.81
N ILE A 68 -27.60 7.93 3.82
CA ILE A 68 -26.51 7.63 4.75
C ILE A 68 -26.96 7.88 6.19
N ALA A 69 -27.62 9.01 6.49
CA ALA A 69 -28.13 9.33 7.82
C ALA A 69 -29.14 8.28 8.29
N LYS A 70 -30.10 7.90 7.44
CA LYS A 70 -31.10 6.86 7.74
C LYS A 70 -30.44 5.50 7.99
N ALA A 71 -29.57 5.05 7.08
CA ALA A 71 -28.93 3.75 7.18
C ALA A 71 -27.98 3.62 8.40
N SER A 72 -27.33 4.71 8.79
CA SER A 72 -26.47 4.77 9.98
C SER A 72 -27.27 4.93 11.29
N GLN A 73 -28.60 5.04 11.22
CA GLN A 73 -29.47 5.33 12.37
C GLN A 73 -29.05 6.60 13.13
N ARG A 74 -28.50 7.58 12.41
CA ARG A 74 -28.05 8.86 12.97
C ARG A 74 -28.90 10.01 12.41
N GLY A 75 -29.06 11.04 13.22
CA GLY A 75 -29.72 12.27 12.75
C GLY A 75 -28.88 12.97 11.67
N ARG A 76 -29.55 13.63 10.71
CA ARG A 76 -28.87 14.44 9.67
C ARG A 76 -27.88 15.43 10.28
N ARG A 77 -28.24 16.07 11.41
CA ARG A 77 -27.37 17.01 12.13
C ARG A 77 -26.05 16.35 12.52
N THR A 78 -26.10 15.12 13.05
CA THR A 78 -24.89 14.37 13.42
C THR A 78 -24.02 14.10 12.19
N LEU A 79 -24.61 13.69 11.05
CA LEU A 79 -23.87 13.47 9.82
C LEU A 79 -23.15 14.74 9.35
N TYR A 80 -23.87 15.88 9.33
CA TYR A 80 -23.30 17.17 8.91
C TYR A 80 -22.26 17.74 9.92
N THR A 81 -22.19 17.24 11.15
CA THR A 81 -21.08 17.56 12.07
C THR A 81 -19.75 16.99 11.61
N TYR A 82 -19.77 15.87 10.90
CA TYR A 82 -18.55 15.18 10.43
C TYR A 82 -18.23 15.44 8.96
N PHE A 83 -19.24 15.68 8.12
CA PHE A 83 -19.09 15.78 6.68
C PHE A 83 -20.00 16.84 6.10
N ASN A 84 -19.44 17.82 5.39
CA ASN A 84 -20.20 18.91 4.80
C ASN A 84 -20.96 18.47 3.54
N SER A 85 -20.46 17.46 2.84
CA SER A 85 -20.98 17.00 1.56
C SER A 85 -20.84 15.48 1.37
N LYS A 86 -21.58 14.95 0.40
CA LYS A 86 -21.43 13.58 -0.09
C LYS A 86 -19.99 13.31 -0.58
N ASN A 87 -19.39 14.31 -1.22
CA ASN A 87 -18.03 14.21 -1.72
C ASN A 87 -16.99 14.07 -0.58
N ASP A 88 -17.22 14.74 0.55
CA ASP A 88 -16.32 14.59 1.73
C ASP A 88 -16.39 13.18 2.29
N ILE A 89 -17.59 12.59 2.33
CA ILE A 89 -17.75 11.18 2.76
C ILE A 89 -17.09 10.24 1.73
N TYR A 90 -17.27 10.50 0.43
CA TYR A 90 -16.66 9.68 -0.62
C TYR A 90 -15.14 9.69 -0.52
N LYS A 91 -14.52 10.87 -0.33
CA LYS A 91 -13.08 10.99 -0.06
C LYS A 91 -12.66 10.20 1.18
N ALA A 92 -13.40 10.32 2.28
CA ALA A 92 -13.11 9.60 3.51
C ALA A 92 -13.24 8.07 3.34
N VAL A 93 -14.15 7.58 2.48
CA VAL A 93 -14.23 6.17 2.11
C VAL A 93 -12.97 5.73 1.36
N ILE A 94 -12.52 6.51 0.36
CA ILE A 94 -11.29 6.22 -0.38
C ILE A 94 -10.08 6.20 0.57
N GLU A 95 -9.94 7.22 1.44
CA GLU A 95 -8.88 7.30 2.45
C GLU A 95 -8.87 6.06 3.35
N SER A 96 -10.03 5.64 3.84
CA SER A 96 -10.17 4.44 4.68
C SER A 96 -9.71 3.16 3.96
N GLU A 97 -10.05 3.01 2.68
CA GLU A 97 -9.61 1.86 1.88
C GLU A 97 -8.09 1.86 1.64
N LEU A 98 -7.54 3.04 1.38
CA LEU A 98 -6.09 3.21 1.23
C LEU A 98 -5.36 2.93 2.56
N ASP A 99 -5.88 3.39 3.69
CA ASP A 99 -5.30 3.09 5.01
C ASP A 99 -5.24 1.57 5.29
N MET A 100 -6.27 0.82 4.86
CA MET A 100 -6.23 -0.64 4.99
C MET A 100 -5.16 -1.28 4.10
N LEU A 101 -4.98 -0.79 2.88
CA LEU A 101 -3.88 -1.19 2.00
C LEU A 101 -2.54 -0.96 2.68
N TYR A 102 -2.34 0.27 3.24
CA TYR A 102 -1.06 0.60 3.88
C TYR A 102 -0.74 -0.22 5.11
N LYS A 103 -1.73 -0.55 5.93
CA LYS A 103 -1.52 -1.48 7.06
C LYS A 103 -0.93 -2.81 6.58
N LYS A 104 -1.44 -3.35 5.46
CA LYS A 104 -0.89 -4.58 4.87
C LYS A 104 0.53 -4.40 4.35
N LEU A 105 0.84 -3.26 3.71
CA LEU A 105 2.19 -2.96 3.24
C LEU A 105 3.16 -2.72 4.40
N ASP A 106 2.74 -1.99 5.45
CA ASP A 106 3.50 -1.80 6.69
C ASP A 106 3.90 -3.14 7.33
N GLU A 107 3.01 -4.13 7.32
CA GLU A 107 3.30 -5.48 7.82
C GLU A 107 4.42 -6.15 7.00
N VAL A 108 4.42 -5.99 5.68
CA VAL A 108 5.48 -6.52 4.82
C VAL A 108 6.82 -5.85 5.12
N ILE A 109 6.84 -4.52 5.25
CA ILE A 109 8.06 -3.74 5.53
C ILE A 109 8.71 -4.18 6.84
N ARG A 110 7.92 -4.50 7.88
CA ARG A 110 8.40 -4.90 9.20
C ARG A 110 8.93 -6.34 9.26
N ARG A 111 8.69 -7.16 8.25
CA ARG A 111 9.17 -8.55 8.25
C ARG A 111 10.70 -8.58 8.13
N ASP A 112 11.31 -9.47 8.91
CA ASP A 112 12.72 -9.79 8.77
C ASP A 112 12.87 -10.85 7.68
N MET A 113 13.26 -10.40 6.47
CA MET A 113 13.42 -11.24 5.30
C MET A 113 14.34 -10.55 4.27
N PRO A 114 14.93 -11.30 3.32
CA PRO A 114 15.75 -10.73 2.24
C PRO A 114 15.01 -9.65 1.45
N ALA A 115 15.76 -8.65 0.96
CA ALA A 115 15.18 -7.49 0.28
C ALA A 115 14.45 -7.85 -1.03
N ASP A 116 14.96 -8.82 -1.79
CA ASP A 116 14.36 -9.35 -3.01
C ASP A 116 13.01 -10.04 -2.73
N ASP A 117 12.95 -10.93 -1.72
CA ASP A 117 11.71 -11.56 -1.27
C ASP A 117 10.70 -10.54 -0.75
N LYS A 118 11.18 -9.52 0.00
CA LYS A 118 10.35 -8.44 0.53
C LYS A 118 9.72 -7.61 -0.59
N LEU A 119 10.47 -7.32 -1.64
CA LEU A 119 9.98 -6.57 -2.80
C LEU A 119 8.90 -7.34 -3.56
N ILE A 120 9.10 -8.65 -3.79
CA ILE A 120 8.11 -9.52 -4.40
C ILE A 120 6.85 -9.58 -3.54
N MET A 121 7.01 -9.79 -2.23
CA MET A 121 5.89 -9.85 -1.30
C MET A 121 5.11 -8.53 -1.28
N LEU A 122 5.80 -7.39 -1.31
CA LEU A 122 5.16 -6.06 -1.38
C LEU A 122 4.31 -5.93 -2.64
N ALA A 123 4.85 -6.30 -3.82
CA ALA A 123 4.14 -6.24 -5.09
C ALA A 123 2.84 -7.08 -5.07
N PHE A 124 2.93 -8.34 -4.63
CA PHE A 124 1.75 -9.22 -4.53
C PHE A 124 0.75 -8.75 -3.48
N THR A 125 1.23 -8.31 -2.31
CA THR A 125 0.34 -7.79 -1.24
C THR A 125 -0.44 -6.59 -1.75
N ARG A 126 0.21 -5.69 -2.49
CA ARG A 126 -0.42 -4.54 -3.12
C ARG A 126 -1.51 -4.95 -4.12
N LEU A 127 -1.20 -5.82 -5.07
CA LEU A 127 -2.15 -6.27 -6.09
C LEU A 127 -3.35 -7.01 -5.49
N ASN A 128 -3.12 -7.87 -4.50
CA ASN A 128 -4.17 -8.58 -3.80
C ASN A 128 -5.07 -7.65 -2.99
N ALA A 129 -4.48 -6.67 -2.27
CA ALA A 129 -5.24 -5.72 -1.49
C ALA A 129 -6.14 -4.83 -2.38
N ILE A 130 -5.65 -4.38 -3.54
CA ILE A 130 -6.45 -3.63 -4.50
C ILE A 130 -7.59 -4.48 -5.07
N LYS A 131 -7.33 -5.75 -5.38
CA LYS A 131 -8.38 -6.68 -5.83
C LYS A 131 -9.46 -6.86 -4.76
N GLU A 132 -9.08 -7.00 -3.49
CA GLU A 132 -10.02 -7.09 -2.37
C GLU A 132 -10.87 -5.83 -2.23
N VAL A 133 -10.24 -4.64 -2.29
CA VAL A 133 -10.94 -3.35 -2.26
C VAL A 133 -12.02 -3.28 -3.33
N VAL A 134 -11.66 -3.62 -4.57
CA VAL A 134 -12.60 -3.59 -5.69
C VAL A 134 -13.70 -4.64 -5.55
N THR A 135 -13.38 -5.85 -5.07
CA THR A 135 -14.37 -6.91 -4.86
C THR A 135 -15.37 -6.54 -3.77
N ARG A 136 -14.88 -5.94 -2.65
CA ARG A 136 -15.72 -5.51 -1.53
C ARG A 136 -16.62 -4.32 -1.88
N ASN A 137 -16.14 -3.43 -2.73
CA ASN A 137 -16.83 -2.18 -3.04
C ASN A 137 -17.75 -2.25 -4.27
N GLY A 138 -17.95 -3.43 -4.87
CA GLY A 138 -19.02 -3.68 -5.86
C GLY A 138 -19.07 -2.66 -7.00
N THR A 139 -20.18 -1.91 -7.09
CA THR A 139 -20.43 -0.89 -8.14
C THR A 139 -19.49 0.31 -8.07
N LEU A 140 -18.88 0.61 -6.92
CA LEU A 140 -17.81 1.61 -6.80
C LEU A 140 -16.64 1.36 -7.75
N LYS A 141 -16.54 0.14 -8.27
CA LYS A 141 -15.55 -0.23 -9.29
C LYS A 141 -15.63 0.66 -10.53
N ALA A 142 -16.84 0.90 -11.04
CA ALA A 142 -17.05 1.74 -12.21
C ALA A 142 -16.81 3.23 -11.88
N ASP A 143 -17.30 3.67 -10.73
CA ASP A 143 -17.13 5.05 -10.25
C ASP A 143 -15.69 5.36 -9.90
N PHE A 144 -14.95 4.42 -9.32
CA PHE A 144 -13.52 4.52 -9.02
C PHE A 144 -12.67 4.75 -10.30
N PHE A 145 -13.07 4.16 -11.43
CA PHE A 145 -12.39 4.39 -12.70
C PHE A 145 -12.87 5.63 -13.43
N ARG A 146 -14.13 6.06 -13.20
CA ARG A 146 -14.72 7.25 -13.82
C ARG A 146 -14.20 8.53 -13.18
N ASP A 147 -14.09 8.56 -11.83
CA ASP A 147 -13.64 9.71 -11.04
C ASP A 147 -12.16 9.67 -10.70
N ILE A 148 -11.36 9.30 -11.70
CA ILE A 148 -9.91 9.10 -11.55
C ILE A 148 -9.21 10.32 -10.92
N TRP A 149 -9.66 11.54 -11.21
CA TRP A 149 -9.08 12.78 -10.68
C TRP A 149 -9.28 12.96 -9.17
N GLN A 150 -10.44 12.61 -8.63
CA GLN A 150 -10.70 12.70 -7.19
C GLN A 150 -9.90 11.62 -6.46
N VAL A 151 -9.86 10.42 -7.00
CA VAL A 151 -9.09 9.30 -6.47
C VAL A 151 -7.58 9.62 -6.51
N GLU A 152 -7.08 10.15 -7.62
CA GLU A 152 -5.67 10.54 -7.75
C GLU A 152 -5.27 11.63 -6.76
N THR A 153 -6.13 12.63 -6.50
CA THR A 153 -5.86 13.67 -5.51
C THR A 153 -5.68 13.08 -4.12
N VAL A 154 -6.54 12.15 -3.73
CA VAL A 154 -6.43 11.45 -2.44
C VAL A 154 -5.20 10.53 -2.43
N ARG A 155 -4.93 9.82 -3.54
CA ARG A 155 -3.82 8.85 -3.66
C ARG A 155 -2.43 9.49 -3.61
N LYS A 156 -2.27 10.74 -4.02
CA LYS A 156 -0.95 11.39 -4.12
C LYS A 156 -0.12 11.30 -2.83
N GLY A 157 -0.74 11.49 -1.68
CA GLY A 157 -0.06 11.33 -0.37
C GLY A 157 0.37 9.89 -0.10
N PHE A 158 -0.39 8.97 -0.61
CA PHE A 158 -0.16 7.53 -0.48
C PHE A 158 0.92 7.06 -1.46
N ASP A 159 0.92 7.50 -2.70
CA ASP A 159 1.94 7.17 -3.68
C ASP A 159 3.35 7.51 -3.14
N ASN A 160 3.50 8.67 -2.50
CA ASN A 160 4.76 9.07 -1.85
C ASN A 160 5.20 8.09 -0.75
N LYS A 161 4.26 7.57 0.04
CA LYS A 161 4.55 6.60 1.10
C LYS A 161 4.99 5.26 0.51
N GLU A 162 4.35 4.82 -0.55
CA GLU A 162 4.72 3.58 -1.24
C GLU A 162 6.11 3.68 -1.88
N ILE A 163 6.39 4.79 -2.57
CA ILE A 163 7.73 5.06 -3.11
C ILE A 163 8.78 5.01 -2.01
N TYR A 164 8.50 5.62 -0.85
CA TYR A 164 9.39 5.54 0.30
C TYR A 164 9.63 4.10 0.80
N TYR A 165 8.59 3.24 0.82
CA TYR A 165 8.76 1.83 1.17
C TYR A 165 9.67 1.10 0.19
N LEU A 166 9.50 1.36 -1.10
CA LEU A 166 10.36 0.80 -2.14
C LEU A 166 11.81 1.28 -1.97
N GLU A 167 12.02 2.58 -1.70
CA GLU A 167 13.36 3.12 -1.41
C GLU A 167 14.03 2.40 -0.24
N VAL A 168 13.30 2.18 0.86
CA VAL A 168 13.82 1.48 2.06
C VAL A 168 14.25 0.05 1.73
N ILE A 169 13.41 -0.70 1.00
CA ILE A 169 13.72 -2.08 0.61
C ILE A 169 14.93 -2.13 -0.33
N ILE A 170 14.95 -1.27 -1.33
CA ILE A 170 16.01 -1.23 -2.33
C ILE A 170 17.34 -0.84 -1.67
N LYS A 171 17.31 0.15 -0.77
CA LYS A 171 18.48 0.59 -0.02
C LYS A 171 19.07 -0.54 0.84
N ASP A 172 18.22 -1.24 1.59
CA ASP A 172 18.64 -2.42 2.38
C ASP A 172 19.27 -3.50 1.49
N GLY A 173 18.67 -3.76 0.32
CA GLY A 173 19.20 -4.70 -0.66
C GLY A 173 20.54 -4.28 -1.25
N CYS A 174 20.75 -2.98 -1.50
CA CYS A 174 22.05 -2.46 -1.95
C CYS A 174 23.12 -2.56 -0.85
N GLU A 175 22.77 -2.21 0.38
CA GLU A 175 23.69 -2.31 1.54
C GLU A 175 24.11 -3.76 1.83
N LYS A 176 23.25 -4.73 1.56
CA LYS A 176 23.51 -6.17 1.69
C LYS A 176 24.12 -6.80 0.45
N GLY A 177 24.37 -6.03 -0.62
CA GLY A 177 24.94 -6.52 -1.88
C GLY A 177 23.98 -7.42 -2.70
N ILE A 178 22.67 -7.37 -2.41
CA ILE A 178 21.64 -8.08 -3.18
C ILE A 178 21.34 -7.32 -4.48
N PHE A 179 21.29 -5.99 -4.41
CA PHE A 179 21.04 -5.11 -5.55
C PHE A 179 22.27 -4.24 -5.86
N HIS A 180 22.47 -3.92 -7.15
CA HIS A 180 23.55 -3.05 -7.62
C HIS A 180 22.96 -1.92 -8.44
N LEU A 181 22.48 -0.86 -7.77
CA LEU A 181 21.73 0.24 -8.39
C LEU A 181 22.41 1.57 -8.11
N LYS A 182 22.46 2.44 -9.14
CA LYS A 182 23.04 3.78 -9.04
C LYS A 182 22.06 4.82 -8.49
N ASN A 183 20.76 4.67 -8.78
CA ASN A 183 19.73 5.65 -8.44
C ASN A 183 18.53 4.95 -7.76
N ILE A 184 18.62 4.84 -6.42
CA ILE A 184 17.60 4.15 -5.60
C ILE A 184 16.23 4.83 -5.76
N LYS A 185 16.19 6.16 -5.66
CA LYS A 185 14.94 6.93 -5.70
C LYS A 185 14.22 6.75 -7.04
N GLN A 186 14.93 6.94 -8.14
CA GLN A 186 14.34 6.79 -9.48
C GLN A 186 13.89 5.34 -9.74
N THR A 187 14.64 4.37 -9.25
CA THR A 187 14.24 2.94 -9.34
C THR A 187 12.95 2.69 -8.55
N ALA A 188 12.83 3.24 -7.35
CA ALA A 188 11.61 3.12 -6.54
C ALA A 188 10.40 3.76 -7.24
N GLU A 189 10.56 4.94 -7.82
CA GLU A 189 9.52 5.63 -8.60
C GLU A 189 9.08 4.79 -9.81
N ILE A 190 10.03 4.24 -10.58
CA ILE A 190 9.73 3.37 -11.74
C ILE A 190 8.96 2.12 -11.30
N LEU A 191 9.40 1.45 -10.24
CA LEU A 191 8.72 0.27 -9.71
C LEU A 191 7.31 0.59 -9.21
N HIS A 192 7.14 1.72 -8.51
CA HIS A 192 5.82 2.17 -8.09
C HIS A 192 4.86 2.29 -9.27
N TYR A 193 5.25 3.00 -10.34
CA TYR A 193 4.40 3.16 -11.52
C TYR A 193 4.21 1.86 -12.30
N ALA A 194 5.20 0.99 -12.33
CA ALA A 194 5.07 -0.35 -12.92
C ALA A 194 4.00 -1.18 -12.17
N PHE A 195 4.04 -1.20 -10.84
CA PHE A 195 3.03 -1.88 -10.03
C PHE A 195 1.65 -1.24 -10.17
N LYS A 196 1.58 0.09 -10.24
CA LYS A 196 0.33 0.83 -10.49
C LYS A 196 -0.27 0.45 -11.84
N GLY A 197 0.55 0.26 -12.87
CA GLY A 197 0.11 -0.22 -14.18
C GLY A 197 -0.50 -1.62 -14.19
N LEU A 198 -0.12 -2.48 -13.24
CA LEU A 198 -0.67 -3.83 -13.09
C LEU A 198 -2.03 -3.87 -12.38
N GLU A 199 -2.47 -2.77 -11.75
CA GLU A 199 -3.74 -2.72 -11.00
C GLU A 199 -4.95 -3.02 -11.90
N VAL A 200 -5.08 -2.27 -13.00
CA VAL A 200 -6.25 -2.38 -13.89
C VAL A 200 -6.39 -3.79 -14.48
N PRO A 201 -5.34 -4.40 -15.08
CA PRO A 201 -5.44 -5.77 -15.58
C PRO A 201 -5.74 -6.79 -14.46
N THR A 202 -5.20 -6.59 -13.25
CA THR A 202 -5.50 -7.47 -12.10
C THR A 202 -6.97 -7.35 -11.68
N ILE A 203 -7.51 -6.14 -11.58
CA ILE A 203 -8.91 -5.88 -11.22
C ILE A 203 -9.87 -6.48 -12.25
N ARG A 204 -9.52 -6.37 -13.54
CA ARG A 204 -10.34 -6.91 -14.64
C ARG A 204 -10.22 -8.43 -14.78
N GLY A 205 -9.32 -9.07 -14.04
CA GLY A 205 -9.05 -10.51 -14.13
C GLY A 205 -8.29 -10.91 -15.39
N ALA A 206 -7.77 -9.94 -16.15
CA ALA A 206 -6.90 -10.19 -17.32
C ALA A 206 -5.51 -10.67 -16.85
N LEU A 207 -5.04 -10.18 -15.72
CA LEU A 207 -3.82 -10.64 -15.05
C LEU A 207 -4.19 -11.41 -13.79
N LYS A 208 -3.84 -12.70 -13.74
CA LYS A 208 -4.09 -13.59 -12.61
C LYS A 208 -2.74 -14.02 -12.03
N LEU A 209 -2.33 -13.34 -10.96
CA LEU A 209 -1.12 -13.65 -10.20
C LEU A 209 -1.48 -14.16 -8.81
N ASP A 210 -0.78 -15.19 -8.36
CA ASP A 210 -0.99 -15.84 -7.06
C ASP A 210 0.35 -16.03 -6.35
N TYR A 211 0.58 -15.30 -5.25
CA TYR A 211 1.81 -15.40 -4.46
C TYR A 211 2.08 -16.81 -3.92
N SER A 212 1.04 -17.61 -3.68
CA SER A 212 1.22 -19.01 -3.22
C SER A 212 1.91 -19.88 -4.27
N LYS A 213 1.77 -19.55 -5.55
CA LYS A 213 2.38 -20.28 -6.65
C LYS A 213 3.83 -19.86 -6.86
N LYS A 214 4.73 -20.84 -6.81
CA LYS A 214 6.16 -20.62 -7.06
C LYS A 214 6.43 -20.05 -8.46
N SER A 215 5.73 -20.55 -9.47
CA SER A 215 5.82 -20.08 -10.87
C SER A 215 5.55 -18.58 -11.01
N ASP A 216 4.54 -18.06 -10.31
CA ASP A 216 4.14 -16.68 -10.42
C ASP A 216 5.13 -15.75 -9.69
N ARG A 217 5.67 -16.22 -8.53
CA ARG A 217 6.77 -15.52 -7.86
C ARG A 217 8.01 -15.45 -8.73
N GLU A 218 8.41 -16.56 -9.35
CA GLU A 218 9.56 -16.63 -10.24
C GLU A 218 9.37 -15.77 -11.50
N LEU A 219 8.15 -15.71 -12.06
CA LEU A 219 7.83 -14.85 -13.19
C LEU A 219 8.04 -13.38 -12.82
N ILE A 220 7.44 -12.92 -11.73
CA ILE A 220 7.59 -11.53 -11.27
C ILE A 220 9.03 -11.23 -10.88
N SER A 221 9.70 -12.15 -10.18
CA SER A 221 11.11 -12.04 -9.84
C SER A 221 11.98 -11.85 -11.08
N ASN A 222 11.80 -12.69 -12.09
CA ASN A 222 12.57 -12.59 -13.33
C ASN A 222 12.32 -11.28 -14.09
N LEU A 223 11.07 -10.78 -14.12
CA LEU A 223 10.74 -9.52 -14.78
C LEU A 223 11.32 -8.31 -14.06
N ILE A 224 11.21 -8.29 -12.72
CA ILE A 224 11.64 -7.14 -11.93
C ILE A 224 13.16 -7.18 -11.71
N PHE A 225 13.73 -8.33 -11.37
CA PHE A 225 15.09 -8.40 -10.88
C PHE A 225 16.15 -8.70 -11.93
N LYS A 226 15.82 -9.24 -13.11
CA LYS A 226 16.83 -9.35 -14.18
C LYS A 226 17.40 -8.00 -14.61
N GLY A 227 16.63 -6.92 -14.43
CA GLY A 227 17.10 -5.55 -14.62
C GLY A 227 17.76 -4.92 -13.41
N LEU A 228 17.65 -5.54 -12.21
CA LEU A 228 18.21 -5.06 -10.96
C LEU A 228 19.53 -5.77 -10.59
N TYR A 229 19.78 -6.95 -11.14
CA TYR A 229 21.07 -7.61 -11.01
C TYR A 229 22.04 -6.98 -12.01
N SER A 230 23.21 -6.57 -11.56
CA SER A 230 24.29 -6.18 -12.47
C SER A 230 24.68 -7.36 -13.34
N GLN A 231 24.83 -7.11 -14.63
CA GLN A 231 25.52 -8.01 -15.56
C GLN A 231 26.98 -8.18 -15.16
#